data_70470b26b9cd89079df86377c5342719
#
_entry.id   70470b26b9cd89079df86377c5342719
#
_cell.length_a   1.000
_cell.length_b   1.000
_cell.length_c   1.000
_cell.angle_alpha   90.00
_cell.angle_beta   90.00
_cell.angle_gamma   90.00
#
_symmetry.space_group_name_H-M   'P 1'
#
loop_
_entity.id
_entity.type
_entity.pdbx_description
1 polymer ?
#
loop_
_entity_poly.entity_id
_entity_poly.type
_entity_poly.pdbx_seq_one_letter_code
_entity_poly.pdbx_strand_id
1 'polypeptide(L)'
;MMKIRILETSDLHGFVLPTNFTEKDMDLPFSIAKARTKMDELTSSSEQKGEIVIKIENGDILQGSALAYYLAKKAKEGIKDLVNVTNSFGYDVGLLGNHEFNYGLEYLETYVKQVNYPILAANVLDKKGQPVFGPTYQIIEKHGLKIGIVGFLTQYIPHWEQPATIKDLTFQSIVEAAKEILPDLRQRVDVLLVAYHGGFERDLLTGIPTESLTGENEAYQLLLEYGELIDALVTGHQHREIAQHVLGVPVIQPGFRGDFVGEIELELDKQKKITHSKAKIHRTAESKVSTDVVELISDISKETEEWLDQPMGKILGNMK
;
A
#
# COMPACT_ATOMS: atom_id res chain seq x y z
N MET A 1 -27.09 -8.22 -10.54
CA MET A 1 -26.41 -7.33 -9.57
C MET A 1 -24.94 -7.63 -9.69
N MET A 2 -24.10 -6.65 -9.94
CA MET A 2 -22.64 -6.84 -10.03
C MET A 2 -22.01 -6.50 -8.68
N LYS A 3 -20.93 -7.20 -8.32
CA LYS A 3 -20.17 -6.90 -7.11
C LYS A 3 -18.70 -6.71 -7.44
N ILE A 4 -18.09 -5.74 -6.79
CA ILE A 4 -16.67 -5.47 -6.83
C ILE A 4 -16.11 -5.68 -5.42
N ARG A 5 -14.99 -6.40 -5.34
CA ARG A 5 -14.16 -6.56 -4.13
C ARG A 5 -12.86 -5.82 -4.36
N ILE A 6 -12.62 -4.78 -3.60
CA ILE A 6 -11.33 -4.09 -3.54
C ILE A 6 -10.58 -4.69 -2.37
N LEU A 7 -9.45 -5.32 -2.62
CA LEU A 7 -8.58 -5.93 -1.61
C LEU A 7 -7.28 -5.13 -1.52
N GLU A 8 -6.88 -4.80 -0.30
CA GLU A 8 -5.72 -3.96 -0.03
C GLU A 8 -4.74 -4.62 0.92
N THR A 9 -3.46 -4.44 0.65
CA THR A 9 -2.38 -4.47 1.65
C THR A 9 -1.70 -3.11 1.69
N SER A 10 -1.23 -2.70 2.85
CA SER A 10 -0.52 -1.44 3.07
C SER A 10 0.54 -1.63 4.15
N ASP A 11 1.59 -0.80 4.11
CA ASP A 11 2.57 -0.71 5.20
C ASP A 11 3.18 -2.09 5.57
N LEU A 12 3.52 -2.89 4.56
CA LEU A 12 4.05 -4.24 4.74
C LEU A 12 5.48 -4.24 5.30
N HIS A 13 6.23 -3.15 5.11
CA HIS A 13 7.55 -2.89 5.70
C HIS A 13 8.56 -4.05 5.58
N GLY A 14 8.44 -4.86 4.51
CA GLY A 14 9.32 -5.99 4.25
C GLY A 14 9.26 -7.12 5.27
N PHE A 15 8.21 -7.21 6.09
CA PHE A 15 7.99 -8.35 7.01
C PHE A 15 7.47 -9.57 6.25
N VAL A 16 8.34 -10.14 5.40
CA VAL A 16 7.94 -11.21 4.46
C VAL A 16 7.56 -12.49 5.21
N LEU A 17 8.37 -12.91 6.19
CA LEU A 17 8.10 -14.07 7.04
C LEU A 17 7.56 -13.65 8.41
N PRO A 18 6.90 -14.56 9.16
CA PRO A 18 6.38 -14.29 10.50
C PRO A 18 7.50 -14.27 11.55
N THR A 19 8.56 -13.51 11.29
CA THR A 19 9.72 -13.34 12.17
C THR A 19 10.21 -11.89 12.15
N ASN A 20 10.80 -11.46 13.26
CA ASN A 20 11.61 -10.25 13.34
C ASN A 20 13.10 -10.53 13.44
N PHE A 21 13.50 -11.79 13.25
CA PHE A 21 14.89 -12.29 13.33
C PHE A 21 15.55 -12.14 14.71
N THR A 22 14.83 -11.85 15.79
CA THR A 22 15.41 -11.76 17.14
C THR A 22 15.58 -13.12 17.79
N GLU A 23 14.73 -14.08 17.46
CA GLU A 23 14.74 -15.45 17.97
C GLU A 23 14.50 -16.42 16.80
N LYS A 24 15.02 -17.64 16.92
CA LYS A 24 14.77 -18.72 15.95
C LYS A 24 13.35 -19.28 16.12
N ASP A 25 12.81 -19.81 15.04
CA ASP A 25 11.52 -20.52 15.02
C ASP A 25 10.32 -19.67 15.48
N MET A 26 10.39 -18.34 15.30
CA MET A 26 9.25 -17.45 15.57
C MET A 26 8.11 -17.70 14.59
N ASP A 27 6.88 -17.66 15.10
CA ASP A 27 5.66 -17.56 14.28
C ASP A 27 4.81 -16.37 14.78
N LEU A 28 5.20 -15.18 14.34
CA LEU A 28 4.49 -13.94 14.66
C LEU A 28 3.09 -13.96 14.01
N PRO A 29 2.11 -13.29 14.64
CA PRO A 29 0.72 -13.29 14.14
C PRO A 29 0.52 -12.45 12.87
N PHE A 30 1.59 -12.07 12.19
CA PHE A 30 1.58 -11.25 10.97
C PHE A 30 2.74 -11.63 10.04
N SER A 31 2.57 -11.42 8.78
CA SER A 31 3.63 -11.37 7.74
C SER A 31 3.00 -11.15 6.37
N ILE A 32 3.83 -10.78 5.39
CA ILE A 32 3.44 -10.77 3.98
C ILE A 32 2.97 -12.17 3.53
N ALA A 33 3.66 -13.24 3.97
CA ALA A 33 3.28 -14.61 3.62
C ALA A 33 1.91 -15.03 4.19
N LYS A 34 1.53 -14.55 5.38
CA LYS A 34 0.18 -14.76 5.94
C LYS A 34 -0.87 -13.89 5.23
N ALA A 35 -0.53 -12.62 4.93
CA ALA A 35 -1.40 -11.74 4.15
C ALA A 35 -1.66 -12.28 2.74
N ARG A 36 -0.64 -12.89 2.10
CA ARG A 36 -0.80 -13.56 0.80
C ARG A 36 -1.86 -14.67 0.85
N THR A 37 -1.78 -15.56 1.81
CA THR A 37 -2.78 -16.63 1.98
C THR A 37 -4.18 -16.04 2.17
N LYS A 38 -4.34 -15.01 3.00
CA LYS A 38 -5.62 -14.34 3.21
C LYS A 38 -6.14 -13.67 1.93
N MET A 39 -5.28 -12.99 1.19
CA MET A 39 -5.61 -12.38 -0.10
C MET A 39 -6.11 -13.42 -1.11
N ASP A 40 -5.45 -14.57 -1.18
CA ASP A 40 -5.83 -15.66 -2.07
C ASP A 40 -7.18 -16.29 -1.68
N GLU A 41 -7.44 -16.49 -0.39
CA GLU A 41 -8.74 -16.97 0.12
C GLU A 41 -9.88 -16.02 -0.29
N LEU A 42 -9.71 -14.72 -0.07
CA LEU A 42 -10.70 -13.69 -0.41
C LEU A 42 -10.91 -13.61 -1.93
N THR A 43 -9.82 -13.62 -2.70
CA THR A 43 -9.84 -13.59 -4.16
C THR A 43 -10.62 -14.80 -4.70
N SER A 44 -10.22 -16.02 -4.32
CA SER A 44 -10.85 -17.26 -4.81
C SER A 44 -12.33 -17.33 -4.43
N SER A 45 -12.68 -16.92 -3.20
CA SER A 45 -14.09 -16.89 -2.76
C SER A 45 -14.94 -15.92 -3.58
N SER A 46 -14.38 -14.79 -4.01
CA SER A 46 -15.09 -13.78 -4.79
C SER A 46 -15.23 -14.21 -6.26
N GLU A 47 -14.15 -14.72 -6.84
CA GLU A 47 -14.14 -15.20 -8.23
C GLU A 47 -15.10 -16.38 -8.45
N GLN A 48 -15.20 -17.32 -7.49
CA GLN A 48 -16.18 -18.41 -7.53
C GLN A 48 -17.64 -17.92 -7.56
N LYS A 49 -17.90 -16.70 -7.06
CA LYS A 49 -19.22 -16.04 -7.10
C LYS A 49 -19.41 -15.18 -8.35
N GLY A 50 -18.40 -15.09 -9.22
CA GLY A 50 -18.41 -14.22 -10.39
C GLY A 50 -18.28 -12.74 -10.05
N GLU A 51 -17.74 -12.41 -8.89
CA GLU A 51 -17.48 -11.03 -8.46
C GLU A 51 -16.20 -10.50 -9.12
N ILE A 52 -16.12 -9.19 -9.34
CA ILE A 52 -14.91 -8.53 -9.83
C ILE A 52 -13.97 -8.31 -8.64
N VAL A 53 -12.71 -8.70 -8.78
CA VAL A 53 -11.69 -8.44 -7.75
C VAL A 53 -10.69 -7.43 -8.29
N ILE A 54 -10.37 -6.42 -7.46
CA ILE A 54 -9.31 -5.43 -7.65
C ILE A 54 -8.36 -5.54 -6.46
N LYS A 55 -7.07 -5.71 -6.72
CA LYS A 55 -6.03 -5.84 -5.69
C LYS A 55 -5.09 -4.65 -5.73
N ILE A 56 -4.88 -4.01 -4.59
CA ILE A 56 -4.07 -2.79 -4.43
C ILE A 56 -2.97 -3.03 -3.40
N GLU A 57 -1.73 -2.72 -3.75
CA GLU A 57 -0.60 -2.56 -2.84
C GLU A 57 -0.47 -1.06 -2.54
N ASN A 58 -0.63 -0.64 -1.28
CA ASN A 58 -0.76 0.77 -0.92
C ASN A 58 0.51 1.39 -0.30
N GLY A 59 1.69 0.93 -0.72
CA GLY A 59 2.98 1.52 -0.35
C GLY A 59 3.57 1.09 1.00
N ASP A 60 4.75 1.59 1.30
CA ASP A 60 5.59 1.28 2.47
C ASP A 60 5.94 -0.22 2.57
N ILE A 61 6.50 -0.75 1.49
CA ILE A 61 6.97 -2.13 1.47
C ILE A 61 8.49 -2.26 1.56
N LEU A 62 9.27 -1.26 1.10
CA LEU A 62 10.70 -1.39 0.89
C LEU A 62 11.55 -1.31 2.15
N GLN A 63 11.06 -0.69 3.23
CA GLN A 63 11.83 -0.41 4.45
C GLN A 63 11.06 -0.84 5.70
N GLY A 64 11.79 -1.38 6.71
CA GLY A 64 11.25 -1.68 8.05
C GLY A 64 11.86 -2.92 8.67
N SER A 65 11.81 -4.08 8.02
CA SER A 65 12.35 -5.32 8.56
C SER A 65 13.88 -5.45 8.37
N ALA A 66 14.50 -6.37 9.12
CA ALA A 66 15.92 -6.72 8.93
C ALA A 66 16.17 -7.26 7.53
N LEU A 67 15.24 -8.06 6.97
CA LEU A 67 15.34 -8.57 5.61
C LEU A 67 15.32 -7.44 4.58
N ALA A 68 14.42 -6.48 4.70
CA ALA A 68 14.35 -5.31 3.79
C ALA A 68 15.65 -4.50 3.85
N TYR A 69 16.21 -4.30 5.04
CA TYR A 69 17.51 -3.63 5.19
C TYR A 69 18.64 -4.43 4.53
N TYR A 70 18.67 -5.77 4.74
CA TYR A 70 19.68 -6.63 4.13
C TYR A 70 19.62 -6.56 2.60
N LEU A 71 18.44 -6.66 2.02
CA LEU A 71 18.21 -6.51 0.57
C LEU A 71 18.74 -5.19 0.03
N ALA A 72 18.45 -4.09 0.73
CA ALA A 72 18.83 -2.75 0.26
C ALA A 72 20.33 -2.45 0.42
N LYS A 73 21.01 -3.03 1.39
CA LYS A 73 22.37 -2.61 1.80
C LYS A 73 23.43 -3.68 1.65
N LYS A 74 23.10 -4.95 1.56
CA LYS A 74 24.02 -6.07 1.63
C LYS A 74 23.90 -7.07 0.50
N ALA A 75 22.70 -7.39 0.06
CA ALA A 75 22.46 -8.40 -0.97
C ALA A 75 23.02 -7.96 -2.34
N LYS A 76 23.61 -8.91 -3.08
CA LYS A 76 24.16 -8.66 -4.42
C LYS A 76 23.10 -8.31 -5.45
N GLU A 77 21.96 -9.02 -5.41
CA GLU A 77 20.85 -8.86 -6.34
C GLU A 77 19.82 -7.83 -5.84
N GLY A 78 20.10 -7.22 -4.67
CA GLY A 78 19.28 -6.14 -4.12
C GLY A 78 17.81 -6.53 -3.96
N ILE A 79 16.93 -5.77 -4.58
CA ILE A 79 15.47 -5.81 -4.36
C ILE A 79 14.74 -7.00 -5.02
N LYS A 80 15.40 -7.79 -5.86
CA LYS A 80 14.78 -8.80 -6.72
C LYS A 80 13.86 -9.78 -5.98
N ASP A 81 14.30 -10.29 -4.83
CA ASP A 81 13.50 -11.27 -4.09
C ASP A 81 12.22 -10.65 -3.52
N LEU A 82 12.27 -9.41 -3.04
CA LEU A 82 11.08 -8.69 -2.60
C LEU A 82 10.13 -8.38 -3.76
N VAL A 83 10.68 -8.02 -4.93
CA VAL A 83 9.89 -7.84 -6.17
C VAL A 83 9.20 -9.14 -6.57
N ASN A 84 9.87 -10.29 -6.50
CA ASN A 84 9.25 -11.58 -6.79
C ASN A 84 8.08 -11.87 -5.84
N VAL A 85 8.24 -11.56 -4.56
CA VAL A 85 7.16 -11.68 -3.57
C VAL A 85 5.97 -10.80 -3.94
N THR A 86 6.18 -9.51 -4.19
CA THR A 86 5.08 -8.59 -4.53
C THR A 86 4.41 -8.95 -5.84
N ASN A 87 5.18 -9.31 -6.86
CA ASN A 87 4.66 -9.76 -8.16
C ASN A 87 3.78 -11.02 -8.03
N SER A 88 4.05 -11.88 -7.04
CA SER A 88 3.28 -13.09 -6.82
C SER A 88 1.84 -12.82 -6.35
N PHE A 89 1.53 -11.67 -5.77
CA PHE A 89 0.18 -11.30 -5.32
C PHE A 89 -0.78 -11.03 -6.48
N GLY A 90 -0.26 -10.67 -7.66
CA GLY A 90 -1.07 -10.28 -8.81
C GLY A 90 -1.88 -9.02 -8.53
N TYR A 91 -1.24 -8.00 -7.98
CA TYR A 91 -1.85 -6.68 -7.80
C TYR A 91 -2.25 -6.07 -9.15
N ASP A 92 -3.38 -5.37 -9.17
CA ASP A 92 -3.82 -4.61 -10.34
C ASP A 92 -3.10 -3.25 -10.42
N VAL A 93 -2.77 -2.65 -9.26
CA VAL A 93 -1.97 -1.44 -9.11
C VAL A 93 -1.19 -1.46 -7.81
N GLY A 94 -0.09 -0.70 -7.75
CA GLY A 94 0.63 -0.40 -6.52
C GLY A 94 0.83 1.10 -6.34
N LEU A 95 1.11 1.51 -5.11
CA LEU A 95 1.47 2.88 -4.75
C LEU A 95 2.89 2.92 -4.20
N LEU A 96 3.38 4.14 -4.01
CA LEU A 96 4.53 4.42 -3.18
C LEU A 96 4.07 5.01 -1.86
N GLY A 97 4.75 4.65 -0.77
CA GLY A 97 4.66 5.37 0.48
C GLY A 97 5.90 6.24 0.72
N ASN A 98 6.04 6.75 1.94
CA ASN A 98 7.20 7.57 2.29
C ASN A 98 8.48 6.76 2.48
N HIS A 99 8.37 5.51 2.91
CA HIS A 99 9.52 4.65 3.15
C HIS A 99 10.15 4.07 1.88
N GLU A 100 9.51 4.19 0.73
CA GLU A 100 10.12 3.84 -0.56
C GLU A 100 11.32 4.71 -0.90
N PHE A 101 11.41 5.93 -0.38
CA PHE A 101 12.50 6.87 -0.64
C PHE A 101 13.75 6.66 0.23
N ASN A 102 13.66 5.92 1.33
CA ASN A 102 14.70 5.81 2.36
C ASN A 102 16.03 5.19 1.89
N TYR A 103 15.99 4.37 0.85
CA TYR A 103 17.20 3.76 0.29
C TYR A 103 17.71 4.46 -0.98
N GLY A 104 17.09 5.61 -1.34
CA GLY A 104 17.45 6.45 -2.48
C GLY A 104 16.69 6.10 -3.76
N LEU A 105 16.70 7.07 -4.71
CA LEU A 105 15.89 6.94 -5.92
C LEU A 105 16.31 5.80 -6.84
N GLU A 106 17.59 5.44 -6.89
CA GLU A 106 18.07 4.33 -7.72
C GLU A 106 17.44 2.99 -7.29
N TYR A 107 17.35 2.78 -5.96
CA TYR A 107 16.72 1.58 -5.41
C TYR A 107 15.20 1.58 -5.67
N LEU A 108 14.55 2.72 -5.43
CA LEU A 108 13.12 2.90 -5.73
C LEU A 108 12.81 2.69 -7.22
N GLU A 109 13.56 3.34 -8.12
CA GLU A 109 13.36 3.18 -9.55
C GLU A 109 13.57 1.73 -10.03
N THR A 110 14.50 1.01 -9.38
CA THR A 110 14.73 -0.40 -9.66
C THR A 110 13.49 -1.22 -9.29
N TYR A 111 12.86 -0.94 -8.14
CA TYR A 111 11.59 -1.53 -7.74
C TYR A 111 10.49 -1.26 -8.76
N VAL A 112 10.24 0.01 -9.07
CA VAL A 112 9.20 0.45 -10.00
C VAL A 112 9.33 -0.20 -11.37
N LYS A 113 10.57 -0.39 -11.86
CA LYS A 113 10.85 -1.02 -13.17
C LYS A 113 10.64 -2.54 -13.19
N GLN A 114 10.74 -3.22 -12.04
CA GLN A 114 10.70 -4.68 -11.95
C GLN A 114 9.35 -5.25 -11.51
N VAL A 115 8.51 -4.48 -10.85
CA VAL A 115 7.14 -4.92 -10.53
C VAL A 115 6.32 -5.08 -11.81
N ASN A 116 5.40 -6.05 -11.82
CA ASN A 116 4.60 -6.42 -12.99
C ASN A 116 3.21 -5.72 -13.03
N TYR A 117 3.02 -4.71 -12.21
CA TYR A 117 1.82 -3.89 -12.13
C TYR A 117 2.19 -2.40 -12.15
N PRO A 118 1.29 -1.51 -12.62
CA PRO A 118 1.57 -0.09 -12.64
C PRO A 118 1.66 0.50 -11.22
N ILE A 119 2.68 1.33 -11.00
CA ILE A 119 2.78 2.15 -9.80
C ILE A 119 2.07 3.49 -10.05
N LEU A 120 1.24 3.90 -9.11
CA LEU A 120 0.51 5.17 -9.16
C LEU A 120 1.03 6.12 -8.08
N ALA A 121 1.49 7.30 -8.49
CA ALA A 121 2.00 8.36 -7.62
C ALA A 121 1.68 9.71 -8.27
N ALA A 122 0.40 9.99 -8.46
CA ALA A 122 -0.08 11.09 -9.30
C ALA A 122 0.35 12.48 -8.82
N ASN A 123 0.63 12.63 -7.54
CA ASN A 123 1.07 13.88 -6.91
C ASN A 123 2.58 14.00 -6.70
N VAL A 124 3.39 13.06 -7.25
CA VAL A 124 4.86 13.17 -7.28
C VAL A 124 5.31 13.57 -8.67
N LEU A 125 5.74 14.81 -8.82
CA LEU A 125 5.93 15.44 -10.11
C LEU A 125 7.41 15.78 -10.35
N ASP A 126 7.79 15.75 -11.63
CA ASP A 126 9.07 16.30 -12.09
C ASP A 126 9.01 17.84 -12.20
N LYS A 127 10.12 18.45 -12.60
CA LYS A 127 10.23 19.90 -12.83
C LYS A 127 9.30 20.44 -13.93
N LYS A 128 8.68 19.56 -14.72
CA LYS A 128 7.72 19.93 -15.78
C LYS A 128 6.27 19.71 -15.35
N GLY A 129 6.07 19.30 -14.10
CA GLY A 129 4.74 18.96 -13.57
C GLY A 129 4.18 17.63 -14.09
N GLN A 130 5.03 16.68 -14.48
CA GLN A 130 4.58 15.37 -14.93
C GLN A 130 4.85 14.33 -13.85
N PRO A 131 3.94 13.34 -13.63
CA PRO A 131 4.16 12.23 -12.72
C PRO A 131 5.42 11.46 -13.07
N VAL A 132 6.23 11.11 -12.05
CA VAL A 132 7.57 10.51 -12.26
C VAL A 132 7.54 9.00 -12.28
N PHE A 133 6.75 8.36 -11.40
CA PHE A 133 6.86 6.92 -11.14
C PHE A 133 5.85 6.05 -11.87
N GLY A 134 5.02 6.63 -12.72
CA GLY A 134 4.04 5.88 -13.50
C GLY A 134 2.91 6.77 -14.03
N PRO A 135 1.80 6.19 -14.49
CA PRO A 135 0.68 6.96 -15.01
C PRO A 135 -0.06 7.71 -13.89
N THR A 136 -0.75 8.80 -14.24
CA THR A 136 -1.57 9.57 -13.30
C THR A 136 -2.68 8.72 -12.65
N TYR A 137 -3.27 7.81 -13.43
CA TYR A 137 -4.30 6.87 -13.00
C TYR A 137 -4.30 5.64 -13.91
N GLN A 138 -4.94 4.56 -13.45
CA GLN A 138 -5.20 3.36 -14.23
C GLN A 138 -6.70 3.18 -14.43
N ILE A 139 -7.12 2.85 -15.66
CA ILE A 139 -8.49 2.40 -15.93
C ILE A 139 -8.44 0.91 -16.24
N ILE A 140 -9.18 0.13 -15.46
CA ILE A 140 -9.30 -1.31 -15.61
C ILE A 140 -10.71 -1.61 -16.15
N GLU A 141 -10.79 -2.40 -17.21
CA GLU A 141 -12.07 -2.84 -17.76
C GLU A 141 -12.28 -4.32 -17.46
N LYS A 142 -13.23 -4.60 -16.55
CA LYS A 142 -13.61 -5.98 -16.16
C LYS A 142 -15.13 -6.12 -16.21
N HIS A 143 -15.63 -7.18 -16.87
CA HIS A 143 -17.07 -7.50 -17.00
C HIS A 143 -17.91 -6.31 -17.54
N GLY A 144 -17.34 -5.50 -18.42
CA GLY A 144 -18.02 -4.31 -19.01
C GLY A 144 -18.13 -3.11 -18.05
N LEU A 145 -17.47 -3.14 -16.89
CA LEU A 145 -17.29 -1.99 -16.01
C LEU A 145 -15.91 -1.36 -16.26
N LYS A 146 -15.89 -0.04 -16.30
CA LYS A 146 -14.67 0.77 -16.27
C LYS A 146 -14.42 1.24 -14.83
N ILE A 147 -13.34 0.77 -14.26
CA ILE A 147 -12.93 1.09 -12.89
C ILE A 147 -11.69 1.97 -12.99
N GLY A 148 -11.80 3.23 -12.58
CA GLY A 148 -10.68 4.17 -12.49
C GLY A 148 -10.04 4.08 -11.12
N ILE A 149 -8.72 4.04 -11.09
CA ILE A 149 -7.93 4.05 -9.85
C ILE A 149 -6.90 5.15 -9.98
N VAL A 150 -6.89 6.11 -9.05
CA VAL A 150 -5.85 7.11 -8.91
C VAL A 150 -5.10 6.87 -7.60
N GLY A 151 -3.78 6.98 -7.66
CA GLY A 151 -2.91 6.77 -6.49
C GLY A 151 -2.21 8.06 -6.08
N PHE A 152 -2.24 8.34 -4.79
CA PHE A 152 -1.57 9.47 -4.15
C PHE A 152 -0.72 8.99 -2.97
N LEU A 153 0.28 9.79 -2.60
CA LEU A 153 1.02 9.61 -1.35
C LEU A 153 1.18 10.94 -0.63
N THR A 154 1.53 10.87 0.66
CA THR A 154 1.69 12.07 1.48
C THR A 154 2.66 13.07 0.87
N GLN A 155 2.26 14.33 0.85
CA GLN A 155 3.15 15.42 0.42
C GLN A 155 4.27 15.72 1.41
N TYR A 156 4.25 15.12 2.61
CA TYR A 156 5.13 15.49 3.72
C TYR A 156 6.55 14.90 3.62
N ILE A 157 6.82 14.04 2.65
CA ILE A 157 8.11 13.38 2.41
C ILE A 157 9.32 14.32 2.49
N PRO A 158 9.29 15.58 1.97
CA PRO A 158 10.41 16.50 2.09
C PRO A 158 10.86 16.86 3.51
N HIS A 159 10.04 16.55 4.54
CA HIS A 159 10.40 16.76 5.92
C HIS A 159 11.18 15.59 6.53
N TRP A 160 11.16 14.43 5.90
CA TRP A 160 11.84 13.21 6.35
C TRP A 160 13.06 12.86 5.51
N GLU A 161 13.02 13.16 4.21
CA GLU A 161 14.06 12.74 3.29
C GLU A 161 15.18 13.77 3.14
N GLN A 162 16.36 13.25 2.79
CA GLN A 162 17.50 14.10 2.45
C GLN A 162 17.17 14.96 1.22
N PRO A 163 17.33 16.30 1.27
CA PRO A 163 17.02 17.17 0.13
C PRO A 163 17.75 16.77 -1.17
N ALA A 164 18.94 16.19 -1.04
CA ALA A 164 19.70 15.71 -2.19
C ALA A 164 19.05 14.52 -2.92
N THR A 165 18.35 13.64 -2.17
CA THR A 165 17.63 12.49 -2.72
C THR A 165 16.45 12.93 -3.58
N ILE A 166 15.68 13.92 -3.13
CA ILE A 166 14.41 14.32 -3.73
C ILE A 166 14.46 15.65 -4.49
N LYS A 167 15.66 16.20 -4.75
CA LYS A 167 15.91 17.56 -5.30
C LYS A 167 15.20 17.87 -6.63
N ASP A 168 14.84 16.83 -7.39
CA ASP A 168 14.21 16.95 -8.71
C ASP A 168 12.73 16.56 -8.68
N LEU A 169 12.18 16.32 -7.48
CA LEU A 169 10.79 15.92 -7.24
C LEU A 169 10.02 17.04 -6.54
N THR A 170 8.74 17.15 -6.88
CA THR A 170 7.75 17.97 -6.19
C THR A 170 6.65 17.05 -5.64
N PHE A 171 6.32 17.23 -4.39
CA PHE A 171 5.23 16.49 -3.72
C PHE A 171 4.08 17.48 -3.53
N GLN A 172 3.02 17.30 -4.32
CA GLN A 172 1.84 18.16 -4.31
C GLN A 172 0.84 17.68 -3.26
N SER A 173 0.07 18.59 -2.65
CA SER A 173 -1.11 18.23 -1.84
C SER A 173 -2.04 17.32 -2.64
N ILE A 174 -2.54 16.26 -2.01
CA ILE A 174 -3.47 15.34 -2.67
C ILE A 174 -4.80 16.03 -2.99
N VAL A 175 -5.20 17.02 -2.20
CA VAL A 175 -6.42 17.81 -2.42
C VAL A 175 -6.27 18.65 -3.69
N GLU A 176 -5.10 19.28 -3.89
CA GLU A 176 -4.81 20.04 -5.11
C GLU A 176 -4.73 19.11 -6.34
N ALA A 177 -4.02 17.98 -6.23
CA ALA A 177 -3.93 17.02 -7.31
C ALA A 177 -5.30 16.41 -7.66
N ALA A 178 -6.12 16.09 -6.67
CA ALA A 178 -7.48 15.58 -6.85
C ALA A 178 -8.37 16.56 -7.61
N LYS A 179 -8.25 17.87 -7.33
CA LYS A 179 -8.98 18.93 -8.05
C LYS A 179 -8.77 18.88 -9.56
N GLU A 180 -7.55 18.56 -9.98
CA GLU A 180 -7.19 18.50 -11.39
C GLU A 180 -7.59 17.18 -12.06
N ILE A 181 -7.55 16.07 -11.30
CA ILE A 181 -7.66 14.72 -11.85
C ILE A 181 -9.08 14.14 -11.74
N LEU A 182 -9.71 14.24 -10.56
CA LEU A 182 -10.95 13.48 -10.27
C LEU A 182 -12.15 13.89 -11.14
N PRO A 183 -12.40 15.20 -11.43
CA PRO A 183 -13.57 15.58 -12.22
C PRO A 183 -13.56 15.01 -13.65
N ASP A 184 -12.42 14.98 -14.31
CA ASP A 184 -12.27 14.40 -15.65
C ASP A 184 -12.33 12.86 -15.59
N LEU A 185 -11.61 12.24 -14.68
CA LEU A 185 -11.61 10.78 -14.54
C LEU A 185 -13.00 10.24 -14.21
N ARG A 186 -13.77 10.92 -13.33
CA ARG A 186 -15.14 10.53 -12.98
C ARG A 186 -16.07 10.41 -14.20
N GLN A 187 -15.91 11.27 -15.19
CA GLN A 187 -16.74 11.24 -16.41
C GLN A 187 -16.39 10.06 -17.33
N ARG A 188 -15.27 9.41 -17.13
CA ARG A 188 -14.72 8.37 -18.02
C ARG A 188 -14.90 6.96 -17.47
N VAL A 189 -15.35 6.83 -16.22
CA VAL A 189 -15.39 5.53 -15.51
C VAL A 189 -16.76 5.31 -14.86
N ASP A 190 -17.10 4.03 -14.66
CA ASP A 190 -18.30 3.64 -13.93
C ASP A 190 -18.08 3.69 -12.41
N VAL A 191 -16.86 3.31 -11.97
CA VAL A 191 -16.43 3.31 -10.55
C VAL A 191 -15.10 4.05 -10.44
N LEU A 192 -14.99 4.93 -9.46
CA LEU A 192 -13.78 5.70 -9.18
C LEU A 192 -13.23 5.37 -7.78
N LEU A 193 -12.05 4.75 -7.76
CA LEU A 193 -11.31 4.41 -6.55
C LEU A 193 -10.16 5.40 -6.35
N VAL A 194 -9.99 5.85 -5.12
CA VAL A 194 -8.80 6.56 -4.69
C VAL A 194 -8.00 5.66 -3.78
N ALA A 195 -6.71 5.50 -4.06
CA ALA A 195 -5.74 4.89 -3.17
C ALA A 195 -4.79 5.99 -2.68
N TYR A 196 -4.61 6.10 -1.38
CA TYR A 196 -3.80 7.13 -0.76
C TYR A 196 -2.87 6.54 0.29
N HIS A 197 -1.56 6.57 0.02
CA HIS A 197 -0.59 6.30 1.07
C HIS A 197 -0.43 7.55 1.95
N GLY A 198 -1.30 7.65 2.89
CA GLY A 198 -1.49 8.68 3.92
C GLY A 198 -2.75 8.37 4.69
N GLY A 199 -3.03 9.15 5.72
CA GLY A 199 -4.11 8.88 6.66
C GLY A 199 -5.05 10.05 6.87
N PHE A 200 -5.71 10.02 8.02
CA PHE A 200 -6.72 10.99 8.40
C PHE A 200 -6.19 11.94 9.46
N GLU A 201 -6.25 13.23 9.15
CA GLU A 201 -5.84 14.35 10.00
C GLU A 201 -6.92 14.74 11.02
N ARG A 202 -8.10 14.12 10.91
CA ARG A 202 -9.28 14.44 11.74
C ARG A 202 -9.92 13.17 12.30
N ASP A 203 -10.65 13.33 13.36
CA ASP A 203 -11.56 12.31 13.89
C ASP A 203 -12.63 11.98 12.84
N LEU A 204 -12.83 10.70 12.57
CA LEU A 204 -13.63 10.22 11.45
C LEU A 204 -15.14 10.48 11.58
N LEU A 205 -15.62 10.72 12.80
CA LEU A 205 -17.04 10.96 13.09
C LEU A 205 -17.34 12.46 13.26
N THR A 206 -16.46 13.17 13.95
CA THR A 206 -16.70 14.57 14.35
C THR A 206 -16.05 15.57 13.41
N GLY A 207 -15.03 15.17 12.63
CA GLY A 207 -14.24 16.06 11.79
C GLY A 207 -13.32 17.00 12.58
N ILE A 208 -13.19 16.82 13.89
CA ILE A 208 -12.28 17.61 14.72
C ILE A 208 -10.84 17.18 14.42
N PRO A 209 -9.88 18.10 14.19
CA PRO A 209 -8.49 17.76 14.01
C PRO A 209 -7.94 16.92 15.17
N THR A 210 -7.25 15.82 14.85
CA THR A 210 -6.57 14.94 15.83
C THR A 210 -5.08 15.18 15.87
N GLU A 211 -4.56 15.97 14.92
CA GLU A 211 -3.17 16.36 14.78
C GLU A 211 -3.05 17.79 14.24
N SER A 212 -1.84 18.33 14.18
CA SER A 212 -1.58 19.58 13.48
C SER A 212 -1.79 19.41 11.98
N LEU A 213 -2.53 20.32 11.35
CA LEU A 213 -2.83 20.25 9.92
C LEU A 213 -1.61 20.67 9.09
N THR A 214 -0.63 19.78 9.00
CA THR A 214 0.66 20.01 8.33
C THR A 214 0.64 19.63 6.85
N GLY A 215 -0.41 18.94 6.40
CA GLY A 215 -0.47 18.31 5.08
C GLY A 215 0.18 16.91 5.03
N GLU A 216 0.58 16.36 6.19
CA GLU A 216 1.04 14.97 6.25
C GLU A 216 -0.10 14.01 5.93
N ASN A 217 -1.24 14.21 6.55
CA ASN A 217 -2.47 13.47 6.30
C ASN A 217 -3.54 14.43 5.80
N GLU A 218 -4.23 14.06 4.71
CA GLU A 218 -5.24 14.91 4.06
C GLU A 218 -6.48 14.12 3.64
N ALA A 219 -6.66 12.86 4.11
CA ALA A 219 -7.76 12.02 3.65
C ALA A 219 -9.15 12.56 4.03
N TYR A 220 -9.29 13.16 5.22
CA TYR A 220 -10.57 13.77 5.62
C TYR A 220 -10.89 14.98 4.75
N GLN A 221 -9.92 15.85 4.51
CA GLN A 221 -10.08 17.02 3.66
C GLN A 221 -10.40 16.63 2.20
N LEU A 222 -9.72 15.59 1.68
CA LEU A 222 -10.02 15.03 0.36
C LEU A 222 -11.49 14.59 0.24
N LEU A 223 -11.99 13.84 1.23
CA LEU A 223 -13.38 13.39 1.23
C LEU A 223 -14.37 14.53 1.44
N LEU A 224 -14.01 15.57 2.19
CA LEU A 224 -14.86 16.74 2.39
C LEU A 224 -15.06 17.51 1.08
N GLU A 225 -14.03 17.60 0.24
CA GLU A 225 -14.09 18.36 -1.02
C GLU A 225 -14.55 17.52 -2.22
N TYR A 226 -14.16 16.25 -2.28
CA TYR A 226 -14.36 15.41 -3.47
C TYR A 226 -15.03 14.07 -3.18
N GLY A 227 -15.54 13.84 -1.97
CA GLY A 227 -16.17 12.56 -1.60
C GLY A 227 -17.33 12.16 -2.49
N GLU A 228 -18.08 13.12 -3.05
CA GLU A 228 -19.16 12.83 -4.01
C GLU A 228 -18.68 12.22 -5.34
N LEU A 229 -17.40 12.37 -5.68
CA LEU A 229 -16.79 11.78 -6.88
C LEU A 229 -16.19 10.40 -6.61
N ILE A 230 -15.95 10.05 -5.34
CA ILE A 230 -15.18 8.88 -4.91
C ILE A 230 -16.10 7.76 -4.43
N ASP A 231 -15.98 6.59 -5.04
CA ASP A 231 -16.79 5.41 -4.69
C ASP A 231 -16.17 4.57 -3.58
N ALA A 232 -14.85 4.60 -3.43
CA ALA A 232 -14.12 3.95 -2.33
C ALA A 232 -12.73 4.59 -2.15
N LEU A 233 -12.26 4.62 -0.90
CA LEU A 233 -10.95 5.12 -0.52
C LEU A 233 -10.18 4.06 0.28
N VAL A 234 -8.99 3.70 -0.19
CA VAL A 234 -8.02 2.89 0.58
C VAL A 234 -6.91 3.80 1.10
N THR A 235 -6.45 3.57 2.34
CA THR A 235 -5.50 4.45 3.04
C THR A 235 -4.41 3.64 3.77
N GLY A 236 -3.30 4.30 4.16
CA GLY A 236 -2.17 3.68 4.87
C GLY A 236 -1.47 4.64 5.81
N HIS A 237 -0.12 4.50 5.93
CA HIS A 237 0.80 5.41 6.59
C HIS A 237 0.65 5.50 8.13
N GLN A 238 -0.53 5.70 8.65
CA GLN A 238 -0.77 5.84 10.09
C GLN A 238 -0.82 4.50 10.85
N HIS A 239 -0.74 3.37 10.16
CA HIS A 239 -0.84 2.01 10.71
C HIS A 239 -2.13 1.75 11.51
N ARG A 240 -3.21 2.49 11.21
CA ARG A 240 -4.49 2.35 11.91
C ARG A 240 -5.30 1.18 11.35
N GLU A 241 -6.19 0.67 12.17
CA GLU A 241 -7.19 -0.33 11.77
C GLU A 241 -8.51 0.40 11.51
N ILE A 242 -8.81 0.69 10.23
CA ILE A 242 -10.03 1.41 9.83
C ILE A 242 -10.81 0.57 8.84
N ALA A 243 -12.13 0.40 9.10
CA ALA A 243 -13.05 -0.25 8.20
C ALA A 243 -14.46 0.32 8.43
N GLN A 244 -14.75 1.49 7.85
CA GLN A 244 -16.02 2.19 8.05
C GLN A 244 -16.33 3.14 6.90
N HIS A 245 -17.50 3.79 6.95
CA HIS A 245 -17.80 4.92 6.09
C HIS A 245 -17.35 6.22 6.74
N VAL A 246 -16.71 7.08 5.95
CA VAL A 246 -16.35 8.45 6.33
C VAL A 246 -16.98 9.39 5.31
N LEU A 247 -17.78 10.33 5.75
CA LEU A 247 -18.54 11.24 4.89
C LEU A 247 -19.33 10.51 3.76
N GLY A 248 -19.80 9.28 4.04
CA GLY A 248 -20.56 8.45 3.08
C GLY A 248 -19.71 7.54 2.20
N VAL A 249 -18.39 7.70 2.15
CA VAL A 249 -17.48 6.88 1.36
C VAL A 249 -16.96 5.71 2.19
N PRO A 250 -16.98 4.45 1.70
CA PRO A 250 -16.35 3.32 2.38
C PRO A 250 -14.83 3.47 2.36
N VAL A 251 -14.21 3.33 3.54
CA VAL A 251 -12.77 3.52 3.76
C VAL A 251 -12.20 2.32 4.48
N ILE A 252 -10.97 1.94 4.11
CA ILE A 252 -10.14 0.97 4.83
C ILE A 252 -8.74 1.53 5.09
N GLN A 253 -8.13 1.06 6.20
CA GLN A 253 -6.70 1.11 6.50
C GLN A 253 -6.36 -0.18 7.24
N PRO A 254 -5.57 -1.10 6.66
CA PRO A 254 -5.44 -2.47 7.17
C PRO A 254 -4.28 -2.67 8.16
N GLY A 255 -3.97 -1.67 8.98
CA GLY A 255 -2.84 -1.76 9.90
C GLY A 255 -1.49 -1.75 9.18
N PHE A 256 -0.55 -2.61 9.60
CA PHE A 256 0.80 -2.70 9.03
C PHE A 256 1.36 -4.13 9.13
N ARG A 257 2.53 -4.40 8.53
CA ARG A 257 3.27 -5.69 8.56
C ARG A 257 2.48 -6.90 8.03
N GLY A 258 1.32 -6.69 7.42
CA GLY A 258 0.44 -7.77 7.01
C GLY A 258 -0.42 -8.34 8.16
N ASP A 259 -0.66 -7.57 9.22
CA ASP A 259 -1.59 -7.92 10.30
C ASP A 259 -3.01 -8.16 9.77
N PHE A 260 -3.40 -7.43 8.72
CA PHE A 260 -4.71 -7.52 8.08
C PHE A 260 -4.61 -7.42 6.56
N VAL A 261 -5.66 -7.88 5.90
CA VAL A 261 -6.00 -7.54 4.50
C VAL A 261 -7.29 -6.71 4.54
N GLY A 262 -7.27 -5.55 3.89
CA GLY A 262 -8.44 -4.69 3.75
C GLY A 262 -9.37 -5.17 2.65
N GLU A 263 -10.68 -4.99 2.83
CA GLU A 263 -11.72 -5.31 1.85
C GLU A 263 -12.78 -4.21 1.80
N ILE A 264 -13.04 -3.68 0.59
CA ILE A 264 -14.25 -2.92 0.32
C ILE A 264 -15.11 -3.70 -0.67
N GLU A 265 -16.38 -3.89 -0.31
CA GLU A 265 -17.40 -4.45 -1.20
C GLU A 265 -18.25 -3.32 -1.76
N LEU A 266 -18.45 -3.29 -3.09
CA LEU A 266 -19.38 -2.42 -3.77
C LEU A 266 -20.41 -3.28 -4.53
N GLU A 267 -21.71 -3.04 -4.32
CA GLU A 267 -22.79 -3.67 -5.07
C GLU A 267 -23.39 -2.66 -6.06
N LEU A 268 -23.49 -3.07 -7.32
CA LEU A 268 -23.99 -2.22 -8.38
C LEU A 268 -25.28 -2.80 -8.98
N ASP A 269 -26.20 -1.92 -9.30
CA ASP A 269 -27.41 -2.25 -10.06
C ASP A 269 -27.12 -2.44 -11.57
N LYS A 270 -28.20 -2.67 -12.36
CA LYS A 270 -28.08 -2.83 -13.82
C LYS A 270 -27.70 -1.53 -14.55
N GLN A 271 -27.86 -0.39 -13.90
CA GLN A 271 -27.50 0.93 -14.40
C GLN A 271 -26.08 1.32 -13.96
N LYS A 272 -25.36 0.38 -13.35
CA LYS A 272 -23.99 0.55 -12.81
C LYS A 272 -23.90 1.56 -11.65
N LYS A 273 -25.00 1.83 -10.95
CA LYS A 273 -25.02 2.66 -9.75
C LYS A 273 -24.74 1.81 -8.52
N ILE A 274 -23.91 2.32 -7.63
CA ILE A 274 -23.64 1.68 -6.33
C ILE A 274 -24.88 1.79 -5.47
N THR A 275 -25.40 0.65 -5.03
CA THR A 275 -26.58 0.52 -4.18
C THR A 275 -26.26 0.15 -2.76
N HIS A 276 -25.10 -0.47 -2.56
CA HIS A 276 -24.60 -0.85 -1.23
C HIS A 276 -23.07 -0.88 -1.24
N SER A 277 -22.47 -0.49 -0.12
CA SER A 277 -21.05 -0.63 0.10
C SER A 277 -20.74 -1.07 1.53
N LYS A 278 -19.62 -1.77 1.72
CA LYS A 278 -19.18 -2.25 3.01
C LYS A 278 -17.66 -2.27 3.07
N ALA A 279 -17.11 -1.87 4.21
CA ALA A 279 -15.69 -1.93 4.51
C ALA A 279 -15.43 -2.99 5.61
N LYS A 280 -14.32 -3.72 5.49
CA LYS A 280 -13.85 -4.70 6.48
C LYS A 280 -12.31 -4.75 6.46
N ILE A 281 -11.73 -5.21 7.57
CA ILE A 281 -10.37 -5.70 7.63
C ILE A 281 -10.38 -7.17 8.10
N HIS A 282 -9.53 -7.99 7.51
CA HIS A 282 -9.46 -9.43 7.76
C HIS A 282 -8.12 -9.76 8.42
N ARG A 283 -8.16 -10.20 9.67
CA ARG A 283 -6.96 -10.59 10.41
C ARG A 283 -6.26 -11.76 9.74
N THR A 284 -4.94 -11.73 9.69
CA THR A 284 -4.11 -12.74 9.04
C THR A 284 -3.48 -13.73 10.03
N ALA A 285 -3.57 -13.46 11.35
CA ALA A 285 -2.91 -14.22 12.39
C ALA A 285 -3.13 -15.74 12.29
N GLU A 286 -4.36 -16.16 11.95
CA GLU A 286 -4.76 -17.58 11.81
C GLU A 286 -4.49 -18.13 10.39
N SER A 287 -4.02 -17.30 9.46
CA SER A 287 -3.70 -17.75 8.11
C SER A 287 -2.41 -18.56 8.11
N LYS A 288 -2.38 -19.61 7.30
CA LYS A 288 -1.14 -20.36 7.07
C LYS A 288 -0.12 -19.46 6.36
N VAL A 289 1.14 -19.70 6.63
CA VAL A 289 2.23 -19.09 5.87
C VAL A 289 2.20 -19.62 4.43
N SER A 290 2.22 -18.75 3.45
CA SER A 290 2.25 -19.13 2.02
C SER A 290 3.57 -19.82 1.70
N THR A 291 3.50 -21.07 1.23
CA THR A 291 4.67 -21.85 0.80
C THR A 291 5.38 -21.20 -0.37
N ASP A 292 4.62 -20.66 -1.34
CA ASP A 292 5.16 -19.98 -2.52
C ASP A 292 6.02 -18.77 -2.12
N VAL A 293 5.54 -17.96 -1.15
CA VAL A 293 6.30 -16.81 -0.64
C VAL A 293 7.56 -17.27 0.10
N VAL A 294 7.47 -18.34 0.89
CA VAL A 294 8.64 -18.91 1.60
C VAL A 294 9.71 -19.37 0.59
N GLU A 295 9.31 -20.07 -0.47
CA GLU A 295 10.23 -20.55 -1.50
C GLU A 295 10.95 -19.40 -2.21
N LEU A 296 10.22 -18.31 -2.53
CA LEU A 296 10.79 -17.13 -3.20
C LEU A 296 11.91 -16.45 -2.43
N ILE A 297 11.94 -16.57 -1.09
CA ILE A 297 12.88 -15.84 -0.25
C ILE A 297 13.75 -16.76 0.64
N SER A 298 13.69 -18.07 0.45
CA SER A 298 14.37 -19.05 1.32
C SER A 298 15.87 -18.77 1.47
N ASP A 299 16.55 -18.53 0.37
CA ASP A 299 17.99 -18.31 0.35
C ASP A 299 18.37 -16.97 0.98
N ILE A 300 17.67 -15.90 0.60
CA ILE A 300 17.95 -14.56 1.12
C ILE A 300 17.57 -14.40 2.60
N SER A 301 16.55 -15.12 3.08
CA SER A 301 16.22 -15.18 4.50
C SER A 301 17.36 -15.79 5.32
N LYS A 302 17.92 -16.91 4.84
CA LYS A 302 19.07 -17.55 5.45
C LYS A 302 20.31 -16.66 5.44
N GLU A 303 20.60 -16.00 4.32
CA GLU A 303 21.71 -15.04 4.25
C GLU A 303 21.52 -13.87 5.23
N THR A 304 20.27 -13.42 5.42
CA THR A 304 19.92 -12.37 6.38
C THR A 304 20.20 -12.84 7.82
N GLU A 305 19.80 -14.07 8.17
CA GLU A 305 20.08 -14.65 9.50
C GLU A 305 21.60 -14.78 9.74
N GLU A 306 22.35 -15.33 8.77
CA GLU A 306 23.80 -15.46 8.85
C GLU A 306 24.50 -14.09 8.99
N TRP A 307 23.98 -13.05 8.36
CA TRP A 307 24.47 -11.68 8.51
C TRP A 307 24.18 -11.12 9.90
N LEU A 308 22.99 -11.33 10.43
CA LEU A 308 22.58 -10.87 11.76
C LEU A 308 23.35 -11.58 12.89
N ASP A 309 23.73 -12.84 12.70
CA ASP A 309 24.53 -13.63 13.65
C ASP A 309 26.00 -13.21 13.72
N GLN A 310 26.46 -12.31 12.83
CA GLN A 310 27.87 -11.85 12.86
C GLN A 310 28.14 -10.96 14.08
N PRO A 311 29.24 -11.16 14.78
CA PRO A 311 29.62 -10.34 15.93
C PRO A 311 29.90 -8.89 15.48
N MET A 312 29.18 -7.93 16.03
CA MET A 312 29.32 -6.49 15.73
C MET A 312 30.47 -5.82 16.51
N GLY A 313 30.96 -6.43 17.58
CA GLY A 313 32.03 -5.88 18.40
C GLY A 313 32.23 -6.61 19.73
N LYS A 314 33.20 -6.16 20.53
CA LYS A 314 33.44 -6.65 21.89
C LYS A 314 33.22 -5.53 22.89
N ILE A 315 32.47 -5.82 23.94
CA ILE A 315 32.38 -4.94 25.11
C ILE A 315 33.65 -5.10 25.92
N LEU A 316 34.47 -4.05 26.01
CA LEU A 316 35.79 -4.06 26.70
C LEU A 316 35.71 -3.65 28.17
N GLY A 317 34.55 -3.65 28.79
CA GLY A 317 34.38 -3.29 30.20
C GLY A 317 33.07 -3.82 30.79
N ASN A 318 32.93 -3.69 32.13
CA ASN A 318 31.67 -4.01 32.78
C ASN A 318 30.61 -2.94 32.42
N MET A 319 29.50 -3.36 31.85
CA MET A 319 28.29 -2.52 31.79
C MET A 319 27.72 -2.49 33.21
N LYS A 320 27.84 -1.33 33.88
CA LYS A 320 27.17 -1.02 35.15
C LYS A 320 25.95 -0.19 34.87
#